data_484054e0e76ca5c4afbd2bf16974aea2
#
_entry.id   484054e0e76ca5c4afbd2bf16974aea2
#
_cell.length_a   1.000
_cell.length_b   1.000
_cell.length_c   1.000
_cell.angle_alpha   90.00
_cell.angle_beta   90.00
_cell.angle_gamma   90.00
#
_symmetry.space_group_name_H-M   'P 1'
#
loop_
_entity.id
_entity.type
_entity.pdbx_description
1 polymer ?
#
loop_
_entity_poly.entity_id
_entity_poly.type
_entity_poly.pdbx_seq_one_letter_code
_entity_poly.pdbx_strand_id
1 'polypeptide(L)'
;MSERIRGVLAPVVTPFKSDLAPDSQRFIAHCKWLLSQNCGLAVFGTNSEANSLSMEERATLLDELVAAGVDPSRMMPGTGCCSIMETVKLTAQAVGNGCAGVLMLPPFYYKDVSEEGLYRYFSEVVQRVGDARLKIYLYHIPPVAAVGITTGLVERLLAAYPDAIAGMKDSSGDWNNTKTFLDAFAVRAAGPDPTAGAARTFDVFVGSESFLLANMRNGGAGTISATANVNPAAIYELYVECIRNQTSDNGDQTSISPRDESVRLADIEHQRSKMERQQAALNIVRQVFSSRKFPSMIAALKQAIAIYADDPAWRTVRPPLVELTPEQAKTLAAELKAISFTMPGVRRS
;
A
#
# COMPACT_ATOMS: atom_id res chain seq x y z
N MET A 1 13.32 -5.64 -18.58
CA MET A 1 12.21 -5.88 -17.63
C MET A 1 11.93 -4.57 -16.92
N SER A 2 10.68 -4.08 -16.89
CA SER A 2 10.34 -2.88 -16.14
C SER A 2 10.60 -3.13 -14.65
N GLU A 3 11.17 -2.15 -13.97
CA GLU A 3 11.43 -2.22 -12.54
C GLU A 3 10.09 -2.35 -11.79
N ARG A 4 10.00 -3.27 -10.80
CA ARG A 4 8.80 -3.47 -10.00
C ARG A 4 8.54 -2.27 -9.10
N ILE A 5 7.29 -1.91 -8.91
CA ILE A 5 6.87 -0.83 -8.00
C ILE A 5 7.27 -1.17 -6.55
N ARG A 6 7.87 -0.21 -5.85
CA ARG A 6 8.35 -0.31 -4.47
C ARG A 6 8.10 0.99 -3.71
N GLY A 7 8.29 0.94 -2.41
CA GLY A 7 8.22 2.14 -1.58
C GLY A 7 6.89 2.31 -0.86
N VAL A 8 6.46 3.56 -0.78
CA VAL A 8 5.24 3.94 -0.07
C VAL A 8 4.13 4.17 -1.09
N LEU A 9 2.99 3.51 -0.90
CA LEU A 9 1.80 3.74 -1.71
C LEU A 9 0.61 4.09 -0.79
N ALA A 10 -0.20 5.04 -1.22
CA ALA A 10 -1.46 5.36 -0.56
C ALA A 10 -2.60 4.53 -1.18
N PRO A 11 -3.40 3.81 -0.37
CA PRO A 11 -4.70 3.32 -0.81
C PRO A 11 -5.67 4.50 -0.84
N VAL A 12 -5.61 5.26 -1.93
CA VAL A 12 -6.17 6.61 -2.06
C VAL A 12 -7.65 6.64 -1.71
N VAL A 13 -8.05 7.52 -0.78
CA VAL A 13 -9.47 7.72 -0.44
C VAL A 13 -10.22 8.35 -1.61
N THR A 14 -11.45 7.90 -1.87
CA THR A 14 -12.28 8.43 -2.96
C THR A 14 -13.18 9.55 -2.44
N PRO A 15 -13.05 10.79 -2.93
CA PRO A 15 -13.99 11.86 -2.62
C PRO A 15 -15.31 11.65 -3.34
N PHE A 16 -16.40 12.03 -2.69
CA PHE A 16 -17.74 11.99 -3.26
C PHE A 16 -18.40 13.36 -3.24
N LYS A 17 -19.24 13.63 -4.24
CA LYS A 17 -20.13 14.77 -4.30
C LYS A 17 -21.31 14.58 -3.33
N SER A 18 -22.13 15.61 -3.15
CA SER A 18 -23.33 15.55 -2.28
C SER A 18 -24.41 14.56 -2.77
N ASP A 19 -24.40 14.21 -4.05
CA ASP A 19 -25.26 13.19 -4.66
C ASP A 19 -24.64 11.79 -4.59
N LEU A 20 -23.52 11.64 -3.89
CA LEU A 20 -22.72 10.41 -3.74
C LEU A 20 -21.99 9.96 -5.02
N ALA A 21 -22.04 10.71 -6.11
CA ALA A 21 -21.20 10.42 -7.27
C ALA A 21 -19.71 10.66 -6.93
N PRO A 22 -18.77 9.87 -7.49
CA PRO A 22 -17.34 10.15 -7.32
C PRO A 22 -16.99 11.56 -7.82
N ASP A 23 -16.10 12.24 -7.08
CA ASP A 23 -15.57 13.55 -7.48
C ASP A 23 -14.17 13.35 -8.09
N SER A 24 -14.13 13.18 -9.40
CA SER A 24 -12.89 12.93 -10.13
C SER A 24 -11.91 14.10 -10.05
N GLN A 25 -12.40 15.34 -9.99
CA GLN A 25 -11.51 16.50 -9.89
C GLN A 25 -10.72 16.49 -8.57
N ARG A 26 -11.42 16.30 -7.44
CA ARG A 26 -10.78 16.17 -6.14
C ARG A 26 -9.89 14.95 -6.06
N PHE A 27 -10.34 13.81 -6.64
CA PHE A 27 -9.58 12.59 -6.68
C PHE A 27 -8.23 12.75 -7.40
N ILE A 28 -8.25 13.34 -8.60
CA ILE A 28 -7.06 13.62 -9.41
C ILE A 28 -6.13 14.59 -8.68
N ALA A 29 -6.65 15.66 -8.08
CA ALA A 29 -5.86 16.62 -7.33
C ALA A 29 -5.13 15.97 -6.15
N HIS A 30 -5.83 15.12 -5.38
CA HIS A 30 -5.24 14.39 -4.26
C HIS A 30 -4.19 13.37 -4.71
N CYS A 31 -4.45 12.63 -5.79
CA CYS A 31 -3.47 11.71 -6.39
C CYS A 31 -2.20 12.45 -6.81
N LYS A 32 -2.32 13.62 -7.45
CA LYS A 32 -1.17 14.45 -7.83
C LYS A 32 -0.41 14.98 -6.62
N TRP A 33 -1.11 15.37 -5.55
CA TRP A 33 -0.46 15.77 -4.30
C TRP A 33 0.33 14.61 -3.68
N LEU A 34 -0.24 13.40 -3.61
CA LEU A 34 0.45 12.21 -3.11
C LEU A 34 1.73 11.90 -3.91
N LEU A 35 1.64 11.96 -5.23
CA LEU A 35 2.80 11.76 -6.11
C LEU A 35 3.89 12.82 -5.89
N SER A 36 3.52 14.08 -5.61
CA SER A 36 4.46 15.15 -5.29
C SER A 36 5.21 14.91 -3.98
N GLN A 37 4.67 14.05 -3.10
CA GLN A 37 5.29 13.60 -1.85
C GLN A 37 6.05 12.25 -2.03
N ASN A 38 6.36 11.86 -3.26
CA ASN A 38 6.98 10.58 -3.63
C ASN A 38 6.18 9.33 -3.23
N CYS A 39 4.88 9.47 -2.97
CA CYS A 39 3.98 8.38 -2.64
C CYS A 39 3.31 7.85 -3.90
N GLY A 40 3.44 6.54 -4.19
CA GLY A 40 2.69 5.87 -5.25
C GLY A 40 1.21 5.69 -4.89
N LEU A 41 0.42 5.20 -5.82
CA LEU A 41 -1.03 5.16 -5.71
C LEU A 41 -1.56 3.72 -5.77
N ALA A 42 -2.16 3.24 -4.69
CA ALA A 42 -2.92 1.99 -4.66
C ALA A 42 -4.43 2.31 -4.64
N VAL A 43 -4.93 2.91 -5.73
CA VAL A 43 -6.33 3.32 -5.87
C VAL A 43 -7.27 2.10 -5.84
N PHE A 44 -8.53 2.29 -5.47
CA PHE A 44 -9.58 1.26 -5.46
C PHE A 44 -9.30 0.05 -4.56
N GLY A 45 -8.62 0.31 -3.42
CA GLY A 45 -8.52 -0.63 -2.32
C GLY A 45 -9.62 -0.40 -1.26
N THR A 46 -9.49 -1.03 -0.09
CA THR A 46 -10.44 -0.91 1.02
C THR A 46 -10.65 0.54 1.47
N ASN A 47 -9.56 1.31 1.63
CA ASN A 47 -9.66 2.72 2.04
C ASN A 47 -10.18 3.64 0.92
N SER A 48 -10.15 3.19 -0.31
CA SER A 48 -10.77 3.88 -1.45
C SER A 48 -12.28 3.67 -1.53
N GLU A 49 -12.87 2.96 -0.57
CA GLU A 49 -14.29 2.56 -0.61
C GLU A 49 -14.64 1.75 -1.88
N ALA A 50 -13.68 0.96 -2.41
CA ALA A 50 -13.83 0.27 -3.69
C ALA A 50 -15.06 -0.65 -3.78
N ASN A 51 -15.47 -1.25 -2.65
CA ASN A 51 -16.67 -2.10 -2.60
C ASN A 51 -17.98 -1.30 -2.50
N SER A 52 -17.90 0.03 -2.40
CA SER A 52 -19.03 0.96 -2.55
C SER A 52 -19.05 1.64 -3.92
N LEU A 53 -18.06 1.36 -4.79
CA LEU A 53 -18.00 1.85 -6.17
C LEU A 53 -18.45 0.74 -7.12
N SER A 54 -19.18 1.09 -8.17
CA SER A 54 -19.43 0.17 -9.27
C SER A 54 -18.15 -0.12 -10.06
N MET A 55 -18.18 -1.16 -10.87
CA MET A 55 -17.07 -1.47 -11.77
C MET A 55 -16.83 -0.31 -12.76
N GLU A 56 -17.90 0.28 -13.29
CA GLU A 56 -17.86 1.38 -14.24
C GLU A 56 -17.27 2.64 -13.62
N GLU A 57 -17.63 2.97 -12.37
CA GLU A 57 -17.06 4.11 -11.65
C GLU A 57 -15.55 3.94 -11.43
N ARG A 58 -15.11 2.72 -11.05
CA ARG A 58 -13.67 2.43 -10.88
C ARG A 58 -12.93 2.53 -12.21
N ALA A 59 -13.52 1.99 -13.27
CA ALA A 59 -12.96 2.04 -14.61
C ALA A 59 -12.81 3.49 -15.11
N THR A 60 -13.89 4.28 -15.00
CA THR A 60 -13.90 5.69 -15.40
C THR A 60 -12.87 6.51 -14.63
N LEU A 61 -12.81 6.37 -13.31
CA LEU A 61 -11.83 7.11 -12.49
C LEU A 61 -10.39 6.75 -12.84
N LEU A 62 -10.09 5.49 -13.20
CA LEU A 62 -8.75 5.09 -13.64
C LEU A 62 -8.38 5.77 -14.97
N ASP A 63 -9.29 5.74 -15.94
CA ASP A 63 -9.07 6.37 -17.24
C ASP A 63 -8.92 7.89 -17.12
N GLU A 64 -9.71 8.54 -16.25
CA GLU A 64 -9.60 9.97 -15.96
C GLU A 64 -8.27 10.35 -15.29
N LEU A 65 -7.74 9.50 -14.38
CA LEU A 65 -6.41 9.69 -13.80
C LEU A 65 -5.32 9.68 -14.88
N VAL A 66 -5.35 8.69 -15.76
CA VAL A 66 -4.39 8.55 -16.86
C VAL A 66 -4.52 9.72 -17.83
N ALA A 67 -5.75 10.07 -18.22
CA ALA A 67 -6.03 11.23 -19.09
C ALA A 67 -5.57 12.56 -18.48
N ALA A 68 -5.59 12.68 -17.15
CA ALA A 68 -5.07 13.85 -16.44
C ALA A 68 -3.54 13.89 -16.30
N GLY A 69 -2.82 12.94 -16.93
CA GLY A 69 -1.36 12.85 -16.93
C GLY A 69 -0.76 12.25 -15.65
N VAL A 70 -1.54 11.48 -14.89
CA VAL A 70 -0.99 10.68 -13.78
C VAL A 70 -0.26 9.49 -14.36
N ASP A 71 1.02 9.33 -14.01
CA ASP A 71 1.86 8.23 -14.52
C ASP A 71 1.36 6.87 -14.02
N PRO A 72 0.87 5.99 -14.92
CA PRO A 72 0.36 4.68 -14.53
C PRO A 72 1.44 3.75 -13.96
N SER A 73 2.71 3.96 -14.28
CA SER A 73 3.81 3.19 -13.68
C SER A 73 3.98 3.45 -12.16
N ARG A 74 3.34 4.48 -11.63
CA ARG A 74 3.24 4.80 -10.20
C ARG A 74 1.94 4.29 -9.56
N MET A 75 1.12 3.50 -10.28
CA MET A 75 -0.18 3.03 -9.83
C MET A 75 -0.23 1.50 -9.67
N MET A 76 -0.92 1.06 -8.62
CA MET A 76 -1.28 -0.34 -8.33
C MET A 76 -2.78 -0.39 -7.97
N PRO A 77 -3.70 -0.32 -8.96
CA PRO A 77 -5.13 -0.32 -8.69
C PRO A 77 -5.61 -1.62 -8.07
N GLY A 78 -6.58 -1.53 -7.14
CA GLY A 78 -7.30 -2.69 -6.64
C GLY A 78 -8.30 -3.20 -7.68
N THR A 79 -8.17 -4.46 -8.10
CA THR A 79 -9.03 -5.08 -9.13
C THR A 79 -9.82 -6.29 -8.63
N GLY A 80 -9.49 -6.83 -7.44
CA GLY A 80 -10.17 -8.01 -6.89
C GLY A 80 -11.64 -7.76 -6.61
N CYS A 81 -12.50 -8.61 -7.16
CA CYS A 81 -13.94 -8.68 -6.97
C CYS A 81 -14.36 -10.10 -6.63
N CYS A 82 -15.62 -10.29 -6.21
CA CYS A 82 -16.18 -11.64 -6.04
C CYS A 82 -16.43 -12.33 -7.39
N SER A 83 -16.75 -11.56 -8.42
CA SER A 83 -16.94 -12.04 -9.79
C SER A 83 -15.59 -12.14 -10.52
N ILE A 84 -15.29 -13.32 -11.09
CA ILE A 84 -14.10 -13.52 -11.93
C ILE A 84 -14.13 -12.56 -13.12
N MET A 85 -15.26 -12.40 -13.79
CA MET A 85 -15.36 -11.58 -14.99
C MET A 85 -15.15 -10.10 -14.72
N GLU A 86 -15.59 -9.59 -13.57
CA GLU A 86 -15.32 -8.20 -13.15
C GLU A 86 -13.84 -8.02 -12.83
N THR A 87 -13.25 -8.97 -12.10
CA THR A 87 -11.81 -8.96 -11.79
C THR A 87 -10.98 -8.96 -13.08
N VAL A 88 -11.33 -9.80 -14.05
CA VAL A 88 -10.65 -9.85 -15.36
C VAL A 88 -10.75 -8.53 -16.10
N LYS A 89 -11.94 -7.93 -16.19
CA LYS A 89 -12.17 -6.65 -16.88
C LYS A 89 -11.34 -5.51 -16.27
N LEU A 90 -11.43 -5.33 -14.93
CA LEU A 90 -10.67 -4.29 -14.24
C LEU A 90 -9.16 -4.52 -14.34
N THR A 91 -8.72 -5.78 -14.26
CA THR A 91 -7.30 -6.13 -14.38
C THR A 91 -6.78 -5.87 -15.78
N ALA A 92 -7.52 -6.28 -16.82
CA ALA A 92 -7.15 -6.04 -18.22
C ALA A 92 -7.07 -4.53 -18.53
N GLN A 93 -8.00 -3.72 -17.99
CA GLN A 93 -7.96 -2.27 -18.12
C GLN A 93 -6.73 -1.66 -17.44
N ALA A 94 -6.41 -2.07 -16.21
CA ALA A 94 -5.23 -1.59 -15.50
C ALA A 94 -3.93 -1.91 -16.25
N VAL A 95 -3.80 -3.14 -16.77
CA VAL A 95 -2.66 -3.55 -17.60
C VAL A 95 -2.64 -2.79 -18.92
N GLY A 96 -3.79 -2.59 -19.57
CA GLY A 96 -3.92 -1.81 -20.81
C GLY A 96 -3.49 -0.36 -20.63
N ASN A 97 -3.81 0.25 -19.49
CA ASN A 97 -3.39 1.60 -19.12
C ASN A 97 -1.90 1.69 -18.73
N GLY A 98 -1.19 0.57 -18.60
CA GLY A 98 0.24 0.55 -18.25
C GLY A 98 0.51 0.68 -16.74
N CYS A 99 -0.45 0.34 -15.88
CA CYS A 99 -0.22 0.32 -14.44
C CYS A 99 0.91 -0.65 -14.05
N ALA A 100 1.69 -0.29 -13.02
CA ALA A 100 2.84 -1.09 -12.55
C ALA A 100 2.46 -2.49 -12.06
N GLY A 101 1.21 -2.68 -11.68
CA GLY A 101 0.62 -3.93 -11.23
C GLY A 101 -0.79 -3.71 -10.74
N VAL A 102 -1.41 -4.77 -10.21
CA VAL A 102 -2.75 -4.71 -9.63
C VAL A 102 -2.74 -5.30 -8.22
N LEU A 103 -3.49 -4.70 -7.31
CA LEU A 103 -3.72 -5.22 -5.96
C LEU A 103 -5.00 -6.05 -5.97
N MET A 104 -4.90 -7.37 -5.76
CA MET A 104 -6.01 -8.28 -5.99
C MET A 104 -6.45 -8.98 -4.71
N LEU A 105 -7.66 -8.64 -4.22
CA LEU A 105 -8.35 -9.40 -3.17
C LEU A 105 -8.73 -10.79 -3.69
N PRO A 106 -8.72 -11.82 -2.82
CA PRO A 106 -9.45 -13.04 -3.12
C PRO A 106 -10.96 -12.78 -3.18
N PRO A 107 -11.77 -13.63 -3.82
CA PRO A 107 -13.21 -13.53 -3.77
C PRO A 107 -13.67 -13.69 -2.30
N PHE A 108 -14.26 -12.65 -1.74
CA PHE A 108 -14.46 -12.51 -0.29
C PHE A 108 -15.92 -12.73 0.16
N TYR A 109 -16.86 -12.97 -0.75
CA TYR A 109 -18.25 -13.18 -0.35
C TYR A 109 -18.44 -14.56 0.29
N TYR A 110 -17.97 -15.63 -0.36
CA TYR A 110 -18.00 -16.97 0.18
C TYR A 110 -16.85 -17.16 1.17
N LYS A 111 -17.19 -17.62 2.39
CA LYS A 111 -16.21 -17.90 3.45
C LYS A 111 -15.83 -19.38 3.43
N ASP A 112 -14.76 -19.72 4.13
CA ASP A 112 -14.25 -21.10 4.27
C ASP A 112 -14.00 -21.81 2.92
N VAL A 113 -13.63 -21.03 1.91
CA VAL A 113 -13.27 -21.56 0.59
C VAL A 113 -11.94 -22.31 0.67
N SER A 114 -11.83 -23.40 -0.10
CA SER A 114 -10.59 -24.19 -0.14
C SER A 114 -9.44 -23.43 -0.83
N GLU A 115 -8.21 -23.80 -0.48
CA GLU A 115 -7.02 -23.28 -1.16
C GLU A 115 -7.05 -23.61 -2.67
N GLU A 116 -7.55 -24.79 -3.05
CA GLU A 116 -7.76 -25.17 -4.44
C GLU A 116 -8.73 -24.22 -5.17
N GLY A 117 -9.83 -23.82 -4.50
CA GLY A 117 -10.76 -22.83 -5.05
C GLY A 117 -10.11 -21.47 -5.31
N LEU A 118 -9.28 -21.01 -4.37
CA LEU A 118 -8.51 -19.76 -4.54
C LEU A 118 -7.46 -19.88 -5.64
N TYR A 119 -6.74 -21.00 -5.71
CA TYR A 119 -5.79 -21.25 -6.79
C TYR A 119 -6.46 -21.19 -8.16
N ARG A 120 -7.61 -21.86 -8.33
CA ARG A 120 -8.38 -21.81 -9.58
C ARG A 120 -8.86 -20.40 -9.91
N TYR A 121 -9.32 -19.63 -8.90
CA TYR A 121 -9.75 -18.26 -9.12
C TYR A 121 -8.62 -17.37 -9.68
N PHE A 122 -7.45 -17.35 -9.05
CA PHE A 122 -6.30 -16.57 -9.52
C PHE A 122 -5.79 -17.07 -10.87
N SER A 123 -5.77 -18.38 -11.09
CA SER A 123 -5.36 -18.99 -12.36
C SER A 123 -6.28 -18.57 -13.51
N GLU A 124 -7.59 -18.61 -13.32
CA GLU A 124 -8.56 -18.14 -14.31
C GLU A 124 -8.37 -16.67 -14.65
N VAL A 125 -8.10 -15.83 -13.66
CA VAL A 125 -7.84 -14.40 -13.90
C VAL A 125 -6.58 -14.22 -14.74
N VAL A 126 -5.47 -14.86 -14.38
CA VAL A 126 -4.22 -14.76 -15.16
C VAL A 126 -4.42 -15.21 -16.60
N GLN A 127 -5.04 -16.38 -16.80
CA GLN A 127 -5.24 -16.96 -18.13
C GLN A 127 -6.19 -16.11 -18.99
N ARG A 128 -7.27 -15.57 -18.41
CA ARG A 128 -8.24 -14.75 -19.16
C ARG A 128 -7.73 -13.36 -19.48
N VAL A 129 -6.90 -12.77 -18.63
CA VAL A 129 -6.21 -11.50 -18.94
C VAL A 129 -5.20 -11.71 -20.05
N GLY A 130 -4.42 -12.81 -20.01
CA GLY A 130 -3.56 -13.25 -21.11
C GLY A 130 -2.48 -12.25 -21.55
N ASP A 131 -2.09 -11.31 -20.69
CA ASP A 131 -1.11 -10.27 -20.99
C ASP A 131 0.19 -10.49 -20.18
N ALA A 132 1.31 -10.63 -20.86
CA ALA A 132 2.62 -10.87 -20.25
C ALA A 132 3.11 -9.72 -19.33
N ARG A 133 2.53 -8.52 -19.47
CA ARG A 133 2.82 -7.36 -18.61
C ARG A 133 2.13 -7.45 -17.25
N LEU A 134 1.17 -8.36 -17.05
CA LEU A 134 0.39 -8.52 -15.82
C LEU A 134 1.31 -8.75 -14.62
N LYS A 135 1.14 -7.94 -13.57
CA LYS A 135 1.77 -8.10 -12.27
C LYS A 135 0.70 -8.05 -11.18
N ILE A 136 0.47 -9.17 -10.51
CA ILE A 136 -0.51 -9.32 -9.43
C ILE A 136 0.22 -9.22 -8.09
N TYR A 137 -0.26 -8.33 -7.23
CA TYR A 137 0.05 -8.28 -5.82
C TYR A 137 -1.16 -8.80 -5.04
N LEU A 138 -1.02 -9.96 -4.46
CA LEU A 138 -2.09 -10.63 -3.69
C LEU A 138 -2.45 -9.79 -2.46
N TYR A 139 -3.73 -9.55 -2.21
CA TYR A 139 -4.16 -8.71 -1.10
C TYR A 139 -4.71 -9.57 0.05
N HIS A 140 -3.87 -9.78 1.05
CA HIS A 140 -4.19 -10.51 2.28
C HIS A 140 -4.70 -9.54 3.35
N ILE A 141 -6.00 -9.60 3.64
CA ILE A 141 -6.69 -8.77 4.66
C ILE A 141 -7.77 -9.59 5.40
N PRO A 142 -7.41 -10.66 6.13
CA PRO A 142 -8.37 -11.54 6.80
C PRO A 142 -9.34 -10.83 7.75
N PRO A 143 -8.93 -9.78 8.50
CA PRO A 143 -9.87 -9.10 9.41
C PRO A 143 -11.08 -8.45 8.71
N VAL A 144 -10.99 -8.21 7.39
CA VAL A 144 -12.08 -7.60 6.59
C VAL A 144 -12.67 -8.59 5.60
N ALA A 145 -11.84 -9.28 4.83
CA ALA A 145 -12.28 -10.21 3.80
C ALA A 145 -12.73 -11.57 4.37
N ALA A 146 -12.27 -11.95 5.57
CA ALA A 146 -12.45 -13.26 6.18
C ALA A 146 -12.03 -14.43 5.26
N VAL A 147 -11.15 -14.17 4.28
CA VAL A 147 -10.51 -15.14 3.40
C VAL A 147 -9.02 -14.85 3.45
N GLY A 148 -8.23 -15.84 3.84
CA GLY A 148 -6.77 -15.74 3.96
C GLY A 148 -6.06 -16.20 2.70
N ILE A 149 -4.81 -15.80 2.58
CA ILE A 149 -3.85 -16.29 1.58
C ILE A 149 -2.77 -17.05 2.36
N THR A 150 -2.53 -18.31 2.01
CA THR A 150 -1.54 -19.17 2.65
C THR A 150 -0.21 -19.13 1.90
N THR A 151 0.88 -19.52 2.54
CA THR A 151 2.18 -19.72 1.85
C THR A 151 2.07 -20.80 0.78
N GLY A 152 1.33 -21.89 1.04
CA GLY A 152 1.09 -22.95 0.07
C GLY A 152 0.39 -22.46 -1.20
N LEU A 153 -0.62 -21.59 -1.05
CA LEU A 153 -1.25 -20.95 -2.22
C LEU A 153 -0.26 -20.09 -3.00
N VAL A 154 0.57 -19.30 -2.31
CA VAL A 154 1.59 -18.46 -2.97
C VAL A 154 2.62 -19.31 -3.71
N GLU A 155 3.11 -20.38 -3.10
CA GLU A 155 4.06 -21.33 -3.73
C GLU A 155 3.48 -21.92 -5.03
N ARG A 156 2.25 -22.39 -5.00
CA ARG A 156 1.55 -22.95 -6.17
C ARG A 156 1.37 -21.91 -7.28
N LEU A 157 0.97 -20.70 -6.92
CA LEU A 157 0.78 -19.61 -7.87
C LEU A 157 2.11 -19.15 -8.49
N LEU A 158 3.18 -19.05 -7.70
CA LEU A 158 4.52 -18.72 -8.20
C LEU A 158 5.07 -19.82 -9.14
N ALA A 159 4.85 -21.09 -8.81
CA ALA A 159 5.26 -22.20 -9.67
C ALA A 159 4.53 -22.17 -11.03
N ALA A 160 3.25 -21.82 -11.05
CA ALA A 160 2.45 -21.80 -12.27
C ALA A 160 2.59 -20.49 -13.08
N TYR A 161 2.77 -19.35 -12.41
CA TYR A 161 2.73 -18.01 -13.00
C TYR A 161 3.84 -17.09 -12.45
N PRO A 162 5.14 -17.47 -12.58
CA PRO A 162 6.25 -16.75 -11.93
C PRO A 162 6.39 -15.30 -12.39
N ASP A 163 5.97 -14.99 -13.61
CA ASP A 163 6.05 -13.63 -14.15
C ASP A 163 4.84 -12.76 -13.79
N ALA A 164 3.68 -13.37 -13.55
CA ALA A 164 2.45 -12.66 -13.24
C ALA A 164 2.27 -12.41 -11.73
N ILE A 165 2.71 -13.33 -10.88
CA ILE A 165 2.59 -13.18 -9.41
C ILE A 165 3.80 -12.42 -8.89
N ALA A 166 3.63 -11.12 -8.66
CA ALA A 166 4.74 -10.21 -8.34
C ALA A 166 4.99 -10.04 -6.84
N GLY A 167 3.97 -10.22 -6.01
CA GLY A 167 4.09 -9.98 -4.58
C GLY A 167 2.76 -10.04 -3.84
N MET A 168 2.77 -9.46 -2.65
CA MET A 168 1.57 -9.32 -1.83
C MET A 168 1.56 -8.04 -1.02
N LYS A 169 0.35 -7.65 -0.58
CA LYS A 169 0.13 -6.74 0.55
C LYS A 169 -0.43 -7.53 1.71
N ASP A 170 0.29 -7.56 2.83
CA ASP A 170 -0.22 -8.13 4.07
C ASP A 170 -0.84 -7.06 4.96
N SER A 171 -2.14 -7.16 5.16
CA SER A 171 -2.96 -6.34 6.06
C SER A 171 -3.60 -7.17 7.17
N SER A 172 -2.99 -8.28 7.58
CA SER A 172 -3.44 -9.10 8.71
C SER A 172 -3.42 -8.33 10.04
N GLY A 173 -2.49 -7.36 10.15
CA GLY A 173 -2.24 -6.67 11.42
C GLY A 173 -1.35 -7.48 12.39
N ASP A 174 -0.83 -8.61 11.94
CA ASP A 174 0.07 -9.49 12.70
C ASP A 174 1.45 -9.55 12.02
N TRP A 175 2.47 -9.06 12.72
CA TRP A 175 3.85 -9.10 12.24
C TRP A 175 4.36 -10.54 11.99
N ASN A 176 3.95 -11.50 12.81
CA ASN A 176 4.39 -12.89 12.63
C ASN A 176 3.87 -13.47 11.31
N ASN A 177 2.64 -13.12 10.91
CA ASN A 177 2.10 -13.48 9.61
C ASN A 177 2.93 -12.86 8.48
N THR A 178 3.20 -11.55 8.53
CA THR A 178 4.06 -10.88 7.54
C THR A 178 5.44 -11.53 7.46
N LYS A 179 6.04 -11.82 8.62
CA LYS A 179 7.36 -12.43 8.70
C LYS A 179 7.39 -13.83 8.07
N THR A 180 6.34 -14.62 8.22
CA THR A 180 6.23 -15.94 7.57
C THR A 180 6.36 -15.82 6.04
N PHE A 181 5.72 -14.85 5.41
CA PHE A 181 5.85 -14.60 3.97
C PHE A 181 7.23 -14.06 3.58
N LEU A 182 7.81 -13.19 4.41
CA LEU A 182 9.17 -12.69 4.18
C LEU A 182 10.19 -13.82 4.25
N ASP A 183 10.10 -14.69 5.26
CA ASP A 183 11.03 -15.83 5.44
C ASP A 183 10.90 -16.84 4.30
N ALA A 184 9.68 -17.05 3.78
CA ALA A 184 9.44 -18.01 2.71
C ALA A 184 9.87 -17.48 1.33
N PHE A 185 9.64 -16.17 1.04
CA PHE A 185 9.70 -15.65 -0.33
C PHE A 185 10.57 -14.41 -0.50
N ALA A 186 10.96 -13.68 0.57
CA ALA A 186 11.91 -12.59 0.42
C ALA A 186 13.28 -13.16 0.05
N VAL A 187 13.93 -12.54 -0.93
CA VAL A 187 15.26 -12.95 -1.34
C VAL A 187 16.20 -12.80 -0.18
N ARG A 188 16.72 -13.91 0.34
CA ARG A 188 17.96 -13.87 1.12
C ARG A 188 19.04 -13.29 0.21
N ALA A 189 19.77 -12.29 0.72
CA ALA A 189 20.96 -11.80 0.04
C ALA A 189 21.74 -13.00 -0.49
N ALA A 190 22.15 -12.92 -1.76
CA ALA A 190 22.79 -14.03 -2.46
C ALA A 190 23.75 -14.79 -1.54
N GLY A 191 23.53 -16.09 -1.38
CA GLY A 191 24.54 -16.97 -0.84
C GLY A 191 25.81 -16.88 -1.71
N PRO A 192 26.91 -17.54 -1.34
CA PRO A 192 28.22 -17.35 -1.99
C PRO A 192 28.31 -17.81 -3.44
N ASP A 193 27.20 -18.10 -4.10
CA ASP A 193 27.16 -18.43 -5.53
C ASP A 193 26.81 -17.17 -6.36
N PRO A 194 27.80 -16.50 -6.96
CA PRO A 194 27.59 -15.30 -7.79
C PRO A 194 26.90 -15.61 -9.12
N THR A 195 26.70 -16.89 -9.47
CA THR A 195 26.04 -17.30 -10.72
C THR A 195 24.53 -17.51 -10.57
N ALA A 196 24.05 -17.68 -9.35
CA ALA A 196 22.62 -17.67 -9.02
C ALA A 196 22.16 -16.23 -8.95
N GLY A 197 21.95 -15.58 -10.08
CA GLY A 197 21.31 -14.28 -10.17
C GLY A 197 19.97 -14.34 -9.43
N ALA A 198 19.94 -13.96 -8.16
CA ALA A 198 18.77 -13.96 -7.32
C ALA A 198 17.80 -12.87 -7.78
N ALA A 199 17.08 -13.14 -8.87
CA ALA A 199 15.93 -12.35 -9.24
C ALA A 199 14.94 -12.43 -8.08
N ARG A 200 14.63 -11.30 -7.44
CA ARG A 200 13.56 -11.22 -6.44
C ARG A 200 12.28 -11.76 -7.06
N THR A 201 11.78 -12.83 -6.50
CA THR A 201 10.63 -13.52 -7.04
C THR A 201 9.31 -12.99 -6.48
N PHE A 202 9.32 -12.38 -5.28
CA PHE A 202 8.09 -11.97 -4.61
C PHE A 202 8.30 -10.76 -3.68
N ASP A 203 7.52 -9.69 -3.87
CA ASP A 203 7.60 -8.47 -3.08
C ASP A 203 6.53 -8.45 -1.97
N VAL A 204 6.93 -8.17 -0.72
CA VAL A 204 6.00 -8.08 0.43
C VAL A 204 5.85 -6.62 0.86
N PHE A 205 4.62 -6.10 0.76
CA PHE A 205 4.21 -4.82 1.31
C PHE A 205 3.42 -5.02 2.61
N VAL A 206 3.72 -4.24 3.64
CA VAL A 206 2.88 -4.19 4.84
C VAL A 206 1.72 -3.24 4.66
N GLY A 207 0.54 -3.60 5.18
CA GLY A 207 -0.68 -2.79 5.12
C GLY A 207 -0.74 -1.69 6.17
N SER A 208 0.28 -1.59 7.01
CA SER A 208 0.43 -0.57 8.05
C SER A 208 1.86 -0.09 8.11
N GLU A 209 2.05 1.23 8.09
CA GLU A 209 3.36 1.85 8.32
C GLU A 209 3.98 1.51 9.68
N SER A 210 3.18 1.04 10.65
CA SER A 210 3.69 0.58 11.95
C SER A 210 4.67 -0.59 11.82
N PHE A 211 4.59 -1.33 10.73
CA PHE A 211 5.50 -2.43 10.43
C PHE A 211 6.55 -2.07 9.35
N LEU A 212 6.61 -0.80 8.89
CA LEU A 212 7.48 -0.43 7.78
C LEU A 212 8.95 -0.73 8.08
N LEU A 213 9.47 -0.25 9.22
CA LEU A 213 10.87 -0.47 9.60
C LEU A 213 11.20 -1.96 9.71
N ALA A 214 10.32 -2.74 10.34
CA ALA A 214 10.50 -4.19 10.47
C ALA A 214 10.47 -4.88 9.10
N ASN A 215 9.53 -4.49 8.22
CA ASN A 215 9.42 -5.03 6.87
C ASN A 215 10.69 -4.77 6.05
N MET A 216 11.17 -3.53 6.06
CA MET A 216 12.38 -3.16 5.32
C MET A 216 13.63 -3.87 5.85
N ARG A 217 13.80 -4.02 7.15
CA ARG A 217 14.89 -4.78 7.77
C ARG A 217 14.89 -6.27 7.41
N ASN A 218 13.72 -6.81 7.03
CA ASN A 218 13.57 -8.21 6.62
C ASN A 218 13.40 -8.40 5.09
N GLY A 219 13.80 -7.43 4.29
CA GLY A 219 13.81 -7.54 2.83
C GLY A 219 12.50 -7.21 2.12
N GLY A 220 11.53 -6.64 2.82
CA GLY A 220 10.26 -6.19 2.25
C GLY A 220 10.40 -5.10 1.18
N ALA A 221 9.31 -4.85 0.47
CA ALA A 221 9.26 -3.92 -0.66
C ALA A 221 8.79 -2.50 -0.29
N GLY A 222 8.14 -2.34 0.87
CA GLY A 222 7.59 -1.06 1.32
C GLY A 222 6.28 -1.20 2.07
N THR A 223 5.42 -0.19 1.99
CA THR A 223 4.11 -0.18 2.65
C THR A 223 3.00 0.37 1.75
N ILE A 224 1.79 -0.19 1.90
CA ILE A 224 0.57 0.36 1.30
C ILE A 224 -0.37 0.71 2.46
N SER A 225 -0.20 1.92 3.03
CA SER A 225 -0.83 2.29 4.30
C SER A 225 -1.89 3.38 4.17
N ALA A 226 -2.97 3.23 4.95
CA ALA A 226 -4.10 4.16 5.00
C ALA A 226 -3.67 5.59 5.33
N THR A 227 -2.79 5.78 6.30
CA THR A 227 -2.29 7.09 6.72
C THR A 227 -1.37 7.75 5.70
N ALA A 228 -0.89 7.02 4.68
CA ALA A 228 -0.21 7.63 3.55
C ALA A 228 -1.10 8.64 2.79
N ASN A 229 -2.43 8.58 2.93
CA ASN A 229 -3.35 9.61 2.42
C ASN A 229 -3.17 10.98 3.08
N VAL A 230 -2.59 11.05 4.26
CA VAL A 230 -2.46 12.29 5.05
C VAL A 230 -1.05 12.58 5.53
N ASN A 231 -0.17 11.55 5.59
CA ASN A 231 1.21 11.66 6.08
C ASN A 231 2.23 10.99 5.13
N PRO A 232 2.13 11.19 3.81
CA PRO A 232 2.96 10.45 2.85
C PRO A 232 4.46 10.76 2.99
N ALA A 233 4.83 12.02 3.19
CA ALA A 233 6.22 12.46 3.26
C ALA A 233 6.99 11.80 4.40
N ALA A 234 6.45 11.81 5.61
CA ALA A 234 7.12 11.22 6.78
C ALA A 234 7.28 9.69 6.64
N ILE A 235 6.29 9.01 6.03
CA ILE A 235 6.40 7.57 5.77
C ILE A 235 7.48 7.31 4.71
N TYR A 236 7.54 8.15 3.67
CA TYR A 236 8.55 8.04 2.62
C TYR A 236 9.97 8.34 3.15
N GLU A 237 10.14 9.31 4.05
CA GLU A 237 11.41 9.60 4.70
C GLU A 237 11.97 8.37 5.43
N LEU A 238 11.15 7.69 6.23
CA LEU A 238 11.58 6.44 6.89
C LEU A 238 11.95 5.36 5.87
N TYR A 239 11.16 5.20 4.79
CA TYR A 239 11.48 4.24 3.73
C TYR A 239 12.86 4.52 3.11
N VAL A 240 13.15 5.78 2.77
CA VAL A 240 14.44 6.19 2.19
C VAL A 240 15.61 5.92 3.15
N GLU A 241 15.45 6.23 4.44
CA GLU A 241 16.48 5.93 5.44
C GLU A 241 16.76 4.40 5.52
N CYS A 242 15.72 3.57 5.44
CA CYS A 242 15.90 2.11 5.39
C CYS A 242 16.70 1.66 4.16
N ILE A 243 16.42 2.23 2.98
CA ILE A 243 17.17 1.91 1.74
C ILE A 243 18.64 2.34 1.85
N ARG A 244 18.89 3.55 2.32
CA ARG A 244 20.26 4.07 2.51
C ARG A 244 21.08 3.18 3.45
N ASN A 245 20.47 2.74 4.55
CA ASN A 245 21.14 1.87 5.51
C ASN A 245 21.48 0.50 4.94
N GLN A 246 20.60 -0.09 4.10
CA GLN A 246 20.86 -1.37 3.42
C GLN A 246 22.02 -1.28 2.43
N THR A 247 22.22 -0.15 1.75
CA THR A 247 23.32 0.06 0.81
C THR A 247 24.66 0.29 1.53
N SER A 248 24.65 0.90 2.72
CA SER A 248 25.84 1.14 3.53
C SER A 248 26.39 -0.14 4.18
N ASP A 249 25.53 -1.08 4.55
CA ASP A 249 25.94 -2.38 5.12
C ASP A 249 26.60 -3.32 4.09
N ASN A 250 26.35 -3.10 2.80
CA ASN A 250 26.94 -3.86 1.68
C ASN A 250 28.25 -3.27 1.12
N GLY A 251 28.73 -2.17 1.67
CA GLY A 251 29.98 -1.51 1.26
C GLY A 251 31.22 -2.27 1.73
N ASP A 252 32.25 -2.20 0.89
CA ASP A 252 33.52 -2.91 0.92
C ASP A 252 34.12 -3.09 2.33
N GLN A 253 34.28 -4.35 2.79
CA GLN A 253 34.88 -4.73 4.08
C GLN A 253 36.42 -4.81 4.03
N THR A 254 37.07 -4.16 3.06
CA THR A 254 38.51 -4.19 2.96
C THR A 254 39.17 -3.29 4.01
N SER A 255 39.88 -3.89 4.96
CA SER A 255 40.84 -3.33 5.93
C SER A 255 40.54 -1.92 6.49
N ILE A 256 39.64 -1.84 7.45
CA ILE A 256 39.33 -0.62 8.22
C ILE A 256 40.20 -0.61 9.49
N SER A 257 40.76 0.56 9.86
CA SER A 257 41.51 0.71 11.13
C SER A 257 40.57 0.60 12.34
N PRO A 258 41.02 0.18 13.53
CA PRO A 258 40.17 0.09 14.72
C PRO A 258 39.52 1.42 15.13
N ARG A 259 40.11 2.54 14.79
CA ARG A 259 39.56 3.89 15.05
C ARG A 259 38.42 4.22 14.08
N ASP A 260 38.56 3.83 12.81
CA ASP A 260 37.53 4.01 11.78
C ASP A 260 36.35 3.08 12.03
N GLU A 261 36.61 1.88 12.57
CA GLU A 261 35.56 0.94 12.96
C GLU A 261 34.69 1.47 14.11
N SER A 262 35.30 2.11 15.12
CA SER A 262 34.53 2.71 16.25
C SER A 262 33.64 3.86 15.78
N VAL A 263 34.10 4.71 14.85
CA VAL A 263 33.29 5.79 14.26
C VAL A 263 32.15 5.20 13.42
N ARG A 264 32.42 4.18 12.61
CA ARG A 264 31.41 3.50 11.82
C ARG A 264 30.32 2.85 12.69
N LEU A 265 30.67 2.21 13.78
CA LEU A 265 29.69 1.61 14.71
C LEU A 265 28.83 2.69 15.39
N ALA A 266 29.40 3.81 15.80
CA ALA A 266 28.64 4.93 16.34
C ALA A 266 27.66 5.54 15.33
N ASP A 267 28.05 5.66 14.05
CA ASP A 267 27.19 6.16 12.98
C ASP A 267 26.03 5.17 12.72
N ILE A 268 26.30 3.87 12.69
CA ILE A 268 25.26 2.83 12.54
C ILE A 268 24.25 2.90 13.68
N GLU A 269 24.71 3.04 14.93
CA GLU A 269 23.83 3.14 16.10
C GLU A 269 22.99 4.43 16.08
N HIS A 270 23.59 5.55 15.67
CA HIS A 270 22.88 6.81 15.50
C HIS A 270 21.77 6.70 14.42
N GLN A 271 22.07 6.08 13.27
CA GLN A 271 21.09 5.89 12.21
C GLN A 271 19.95 4.94 12.64
N ARG A 272 20.26 3.83 13.33
CA ARG A 272 19.24 2.94 13.91
C ARG A 272 18.32 3.67 14.85
N SER A 273 18.88 4.44 15.79
CA SER A 273 18.12 5.26 16.73
C SER A 273 17.25 6.32 16.03
N LYS A 274 17.73 6.91 14.92
CA LYS A 274 16.94 7.84 14.10
C LYS A 274 15.73 7.17 13.48
N MET A 275 15.90 6.02 12.82
CA MET A 275 14.81 5.25 12.18
C MET A 275 13.76 4.79 13.20
N GLU A 276 14.18 4.40 14.41
CA GLU A 276 13.26 3.99 15.48
C GLU A 276 12.44 5.18 16.01
N ARG A 277 13.04 6.37 16.13
CA ARG A 277 12.30 7.60 16.47
C ARG A 277 11.31 7.98 15.36
N GLN A 278 11.69 7.87 14.08
CA GLN A 278 10.77 8.11 12.97
C GLN A 278 9.60 7.12 12.99
N GLN A 279 9.88 5.83 13.18
CA GLN A 279 8.84 4.80 13.31
C GLN A 279 7.89 5.08 14.48
N ALA A 280 8.42 5.49 15.64
CA ALA A 280 7.60 5.86 16.80
C ALA A 280 6.69 7.07 16.48
N ALA A 281 7.20 8.08 15.80
CA ALA A 281 6.40 9.23 15.37
C ALA A 281 5.27 8.83 14.40
N LEU A 282 5.53 7.94 13.44
CA LEU A 282 4.49 7.40 12.55
C LEU A 282 3.41 6.63 13.33
N ASN A 283 3.81 5.85 14.34
CA ASN A 283 2.88 5.11 15.18
C ASN A 283 1.95 6.05 15.97
N ILE A 284 2.44 7.19 16.46
CA ILE A 284 1.63 8.21 17.12
C ILE A 284 0.56 8.75 16.17
N VAL A 285 0.94 9.14 14.95
CA VAL A 285 -0.02 9.62 13.94
C VAL A 285 -1.07 8.55 13.63
N ARG A 286 -0.63 7.31 13.41
CA ARG A 286 -1.54 6.20 13.11
C ARG A 286 -2.54 5.95 14.24
N GLN A 287 -2.12 6.03 15.50
CA GLN A 287 -2.99 5.83 16.67
C GLN A 287 -4.18 6.80 16.68
N VAL A 288 -3.99 8.04 16.24
CA VAL A 288 -5.09 9.02 16.11
C VAL A 288 -6.14 8.48 15.14
N PHE A 289 -5.73 8.08 13.92
CA PHE A 289 -6.65 7.65 12.87
C PHE A 289 -7.27 6.26 13.11
N SER A 290 -6.59 5.36 13.82
CA SER A 290 -7.09 4.02 14.16
C SER A 290 -7.90 3.96 15.45
N SER A 291 -8.15 5.10 16.07
CA SER A 291 -8.92 5.20 17.32
C SER A 291 -10.36 4.73 17.15
N ARG A 292 -10.84 3.92 18.09
CA ARG A 292 -12.26 3.49 18.17
C ARG A 292 -13.24 4.64 18.51
N LYS A 293 -12.73 5.86 18.73
CA LYS A 293 -13.58 7.06 18.87
C LYS A 293 -14.29 7.44 17.58
N PHE A 294 -13.78 6.99 16.44
CA PHE A 294 -14.30 7.30 15.10
C PHE A 294 -15.00 6.10 14.49
N PRO A 295 -16.05 6.31 13.67
CA PRO A 295 -16.82 5.23 13.06
C PRO A 295 -15.98 4.37 12.11
N SER A 296 -15.00 4.99 11.43
CA SER A 296 -14.04 4.30 10.58
C SER A 296 -12.78 5.15 10.39
N MET A 297 -11.66 4.48 10.12
CA MET A 297 -10.43 5.18 9.71
C MET A 297 -10.63 5.97 8.41
N ILE A 298 -11.45 5.48 7.48
CA ILE A 298 -11.74 6.15 6.20
C ILE A 298 -12.37 7.52 6.45
N ALA A 299 -13.41 7.57 7.28
CA ALA A 299 -14.08 8.82 7.63
C ALA A 299 -13.13 9.79 8.36
N ALA A 300 -12.26 9.28 9.25
CA ALA A 300 -11.27 10.11 9.95
C ALA A 300 -10.21 10.69 8.98
N LEU A 301 -9.72 9.90 8.02
CA LEU A 301 -8.77 10.37 6.99
C LEU A 301 -9.41 11.46 6.12
N LYS A 302 -10.63 11.24 5.64
CA LYS A 302 -11.36 12.22 4.81
C LYS A 302 -11.67 13.51 5.60
N GLN A 303 -12.01 13.39 6.88
CA GLN A 303 -12.18 14.56 7.76
C GLN A 303 -10.87 15.33 7.96
N ALA A 304 -9.73 14.67 8.09
CA ALA A 304 -8.43 15.35 8.18
C ALA A 304 -8.11 16.09 6.87
N ILE A 305 -8.32 15.45 5.71
CA ILE A 305 -8.14 16.12 4.42
C ILE A 305 -9.06 17.35 4.33
N ALA A 306 -10.32 17.22 4.74
CA ALA A 306 -11.27 18.35 4.76
C ALA A 306 -10.77 19.54 5.59
N ILE A 307 -10.13 19.26 6.74
CA ILE A 307 -9.56 20.30 7.63
C ILE A 307 -8.35 20.99 6.97
N TYR A 308 -7.37 20.20 6.51
CA TYR A 308 -6.11 20.74 6.03
C TYR A 308 -6.16 21.30 4.60
N ALA A 309 -7.08 20.81 3.76
CA ALA A 309 -7.35 21.37 2.43
C ALA A 309 -8.33 22.54 2.47
N ASP A 310 -8.94 22.86 3.63
CA ASP A 310 -10.06 23.79 3.76
C ASP A 310 -11.21 23.51 2.79
N ASP A 311 -11.53 22.21 2.63
CA ASP A 311 -12.55 21.75 1.69
C ASP A 311 -13.50 20.74 2.35
N PRO A 312 -14.66 21.20 2.87
CA PRO A 312 -15.59 20.36 3.62
C PRO A 312 -16.22 19.23 2.79
N ALA A 313 -16.17 19.26 1.47
CA ALA A 313 -16.73 18.22 0.62
C ALA A 313 -15.97 16.88 0.78
N TRP A 314 -14.74 16.90 1.26
CA TRP A 314 -13.98 15.69 1.57
C TRP A 314 -14.59 14.81 2.66
N ARG A 315 -15.53 15.31 3.48
CA ARG A 315 -16.14 14.54 4.58
C ARG A 315 -16.99 13.39 4.09
N THR A 316 -17.61 13.53 2.92
CA THR A 316 -18.62 12.59 2.40
C THR A 316 -18.04 11.20 2.21
N VAL A 317 -18.66 10.20 2.82
CA VAL A 317 -18.42 8.76 2.61
C VAL A 317 -19.70 8.11 2.06
N ARG A 318 -19.56 6.99 1.35
CA ARG A 318 -20.73 6.25 0.89
C ARG A 318 -21.27 5.32 1.98
N PRO A 319 -22.59 5.22 2.16
CA PRO A 319 -23.17 4.15 2.97
C PRO A 319 -22.67 2.75 2.52
N PRO A 320 -22.44 1.80 3.44
CA PRO A 320 -22.85 1.86 4.86
C PRO A 320 -21.90 2.62 5.80
N LEU A 321 -20.82 3.23 5.28
CA LEU A 321 -19.98 4.10 6.11
C LEU A 321 -20.75 5.38 6.48
N VAL A 322 -20.34 5.98 7.61
CA VAL A 322 -20.90 7.25 8.11
C VAL A 322 -19.78 8.26 8.35
N GLU A 323 -20.10 9.52 8.17
CA GLU A 323 -19.21 10.65 8.45
C GLU A 323 -18.97 10.80 9.96
N LEU A 324 -17.93 11.53 10.34
CA LEU A 324 -17.75 11.93 11.74
C LEU A 324 -18.86 12.89 12.18
N THR A 325 -19.37 12.72 13.42
CA THR A 325 -20.21 13.73 14.03
C THR A 325 -19.43 15.01 14.27
N PRO A 326 -20.09 16.17 14.48
CA PRO A 326 -19.38 17.42 14.81
C PRO A 326 -18.45 17.30 16.03
N GLU A 327 -18.84 16.53 17.04
CA GLU A 327 -18.05 16.27 18.24
C GLU A 327 -16.82 15.42 17.93
N GLN A 328 -16.99 14.37 17.11
CA GLN A 328 -15.88 13.53 16.66
C GLN A 328 -14.90 14.31 15.79
N ALA A 329 -15.40 15.19 14.91
CA ALA A 329 -14.57 16.06 14.07
C ALA A 329 -13.74 17.04 14.92
N LYS A 330 -14.33 17.63 15.97
CA LYS A 330 -13.61 18.46 16.96
C LYS A 330 -12.55 17.66 17.72
N THR A 331 -12.88 16.43 18.11
CA THR A 331 -11.95 15.52 18.80
C THR A 331 -10.76 15.22 17.92
N LEU A 332 -10.98 14.82 16.64
CA LEU A 332 -9.92 14.56 15.68
C LEU A 332 -9.02 15.80 15.49
N ALA A 333 -9.61 16.98 15.29
CA ALA A 333 -8.85 18.21 15.13
C ALA A 333 -7.97 18.54 16.36
N ALA A 334 -8.49 18.31 17.57
CA ALA A 334 -7.75 18.53 18.80
C ALA A 334 -6.60 17.52 18.96
N GLU A 335 -6.81 16.24 18.66
CA GLU A 335 -5.77 15.20 18.70
C GLU A 335 -4.66 15.47 17.68
N LEU A 336 -5.00 15.84 16.44
CA LEU A 336 -4.02 16.22 15.41
C LEU A 336 -3.21 17.46 15.81
N LYS A 337 -3.87 18.47 16.40
CA LYS A 337 -3.19 19.66 16.94
C LYS A 337 -2.23 19.30 18.08
N ALA A 338 -2.63 18.41 18.99
CA ALA A 338 -1.81 18.00 20.13
C ALA A 338 -0.47 17.36 19.73
N ILE A 339 -0.44 16.67 18.56
CA ILE A 339 0.78 16.08 18.00
C ILE A 339 1.45 16.98 16.94
N SER A 340 1.02 18.24 16.82
CA SER A 340 1.53 19.20 15.81
C SER A 340 1.48 18.66 14.38
N PHE A 341 0.44 17.90 14.04
CA PHE A 341 0.28 17.29 12.71
C PHE A 341 -0.02 18.34 11.64
N THR A 342 0.58 18.17 10.47
CA THR A 342 0.38 19.03 9.31
C THR A 342 0.30 18.22 8.01
N MET A 343 -0.31 18.80 6.97
CA MET A 343 -0.35 18.25 5.61
C MET A 343 0.22 19.29 4.63
N PRO A 344 1.57 19.41 4.53
CA PRO A 344 2.17 20.45 3.70
C PRO A 344 1.80 20.30 2.22
N GLY A 345 1.44 21.41 1.58
CA GLY A 345 1.13 21.47 0.15
C GLY A 345 -0.24 20.91 -0.26
N VAL A 346 -1.03 20.35 0.67
CA VAL A 346 -2.42 20.02 0.38
C VAL A 346 -3.19 21.33 0.16
N ARG A 347 -4.04 21.38 -0.85
CA ARG A 347 -4.80 22.57 -1.21
C ARG A 347 -6.25 22.21 -1.47
N ARG A 348 -7.12 23.23 -1.38
CA ARG A 348 -8.50 23.14 -1.88
C ARG A 348 -8.48 22.78 -3.36
N SER A 349 -9.28 21.80 -3.74
CA SER A 349 -9.36 21.24 -5.09
C SER A 349 -10.30 22.05 -5.96
#